data_6786db46806b55815f043dca417696f0
#
_entry.id   6786db46806b55815f043dca417696f0
#
_cell.length_a   1.000
_cell.length_b   1.000
_cell.length_c   1.000
_cell.angle_alpha   90.00
_cell.angle_beta   90.00
_cell.angle_gamma   90.00
#
_symmetry.space_group_name_H-M   'P 1'
#
loop_
_entity.id
_entity.type
_entity.pdbx_description
1 polymer ?
#
loop_
_entity_poly.entity_id
_entity_poly.type
_entity_poly.pdbx_seq_one_letter_code
_entity_poly.pdbx_strand_id
1 'polypeptide(L)'
;MPKLLIIDGSSMLSTSYYGNLPKSILFAKTEEEKEKHYGQILHTSDGKYTNAMFTMLRTLFGIYKNVKPEYVAFVFDKTRDTFRRTELGADFYKANRKETAKPLKEQFVQMEEFLQEIGCAVFMSDDYEADDYAASLVEKFEGPDLQTYVLTKDHDYFQVVSEYTRMWRVVNKDKLEQLKESYGLFGNDVYESLPANVFEYTPEIVYAEEGVYPQQIPVLLAITGDPGDGIPGCKGVSSAAVPLVDEYKSLDEIYAAIDDCEGVAKKEKELNGFWKEYLGIGRSPLKALKTNREMVYLSEKLATMKRDIEISCGIEDLKLHVDIEKLKEELGRYEMFSLIKEVENL
;
A
#
# COMPACT_ATOMS: atom_id res chain seq x y z
N MET A 1 16.96 -10.59 15.71
CA MET A 1 15.64 -9.99 16.00
C MET A 1 14.60 -10.72 15.17
N PRO A 2 13.51 -11.19 15.76
CA PRO A 2 12.39 -11.78 15.03
C PRO A 2 11.81 -10.80 14.01
N LYS A 3 11.19 -11.33 12.96
CA LYS A 3 10.68 -10.53 11.83
C LYS A 3 9.23 -10.86 11.58
N LEU A 4 8.40 -9.81 11.44
CA LEU A 4 7.04 -9.91 10.96
C LEU A 4 6.99 -9.38 9.52
N LEU A 5 6.47 -10.20 8.60
CA LEU A 5 6.19 -9.80 7.22
C LEU A 5 4.68 -9.71 7.01
N ILE A 6 4.17 -8.50 6.85
CA ILE A 6 2.78 -8.23 6.47
C ILE A 6 2.74 -8.06 4.96
N ILE A 7 1.92 -8.84 4.29
CA ILE A 7 1.83 -8.87 2.83
C ILE A 7 0.48 -8.33 2.41
N ASP A 8 0.48 -7.22 1.68
CA ASP A 8 -0.69 -6.72 0.98
C ASP A 8 -0.96 -7.65 -0.21
N GLY A 9 -1.82 -8.64 0.05
CA GLY A 9 -2.19 -9.66 -0.93
C GLY A 9 -2.92 -9.07 -2.12
N SER A 10 -3.75 -8.06 -1.90
CA SER A 10 -4.49 -7.36 -2.97
C SER A 10 -3.54 -6.68 -3.95
N SER A 11 -2.60 -5.90 -3.45
CA SER A 11 -1.60 -5.21 -4.27
C SER A 11 -0.67 -6.19 -4.98
N MET A 12 -0.17 -7.19 -4.25
CA MET A 12 0.77 -8.17 -4.78
C MET A 12 0.16 -9.06 -5.87
N LEU A 13 -1.07 -9.55 -5.65
CA LEU A 13 -1.76 -10.41 -6.62
C LEU A 13 -2.14 -9.63 -7.88
N SER A 14 -2.69 -8.41 -7.72
CA SER A 14 -3.02 -7.52 -8.84
C SER A 14 -1.79 -7.18 -9.67
N THR A 15 -0.68 -6.82 -9.02
CA THR A 15 0.58 -6.53 -9.71
C THR A 15 1.09 -7.76 -10.47
N SER A 16 1.04 -8.93 -9.84
CA SER A 16 1.49 -10.19 -10.44
C SER A 16 0.64 -10.56 -11.66
N TYR A 17 -0.67 -10.28 -11.62
CA TYR A 17 -1.58 -10.47 -12.75
C TYR A 17 -1.19 -9.59 -13.93
N TYR A 18 -1.19 -8.28 -13.75
CA TYR A 18 -0.93 -7.33 -14.83
C TYR A 18 0.51 -7.41 -15.36
N GLY A 19 1.47 -7.73 -14.51
CA GLY A 19 2.87 -7.91 -14.90
C GLY A 19 3.15 -9.11 -15.81
N ASN A 20 2.23 -10.08 -15.86
CA ASN A 20 2.36 -11.33 -16.63
C ASN A 20 1.28 -11.55 -17.68
N LEU A 21 0.53 -10.51 -18.03
CA LEU A 21 -0.49 -10.65 -19.07
C LEU A 21 0.14 -10.78 -20.47
N PRO A 22 -0.43 -11.61 -21.35
CA PRO A 22 -0.11 -11.63 -22.77
C PRO A 22 -0.29 -10.25 -23.42
N LYS A 23 0.59 -9.91 -24.34
CA LYS A 23 0.53 -8.62 -25.07
C LYS A 23 -0.82 -8.39 -25.76
N SER A 24 -1.46 -9.45 -26.26
CA SER A 24 -2.79 -9.40 -26.85
C SER A 24 -3.86 -8.85 -25.89
N ILE A 25 -3.75 -9.12 -24.60
CA ILE A 25 -4.66 -8.60 -23.56
C ILE A 25 -4.24 -7.19 -23.14
N LEU A 26 -2.95 -6.92 -22.99
CA LEU A 26 -2.43 -5.62 -22.58
C LEU A 26 -2.77 -4.51 -23.60
N PHE A 27 -2.79 -4.83 -24.90
CA PHE A 27 -3.08 -3.87 -25.96
C PHE A 27 -4.55 -3.84 -26.39
N ALA A 28 -5.39 -4.75 -25.89
CA ALA A 28 -6.83 -4.75 -26.16
C ALA A 28 -7.49 -3.52 -25.52
N LYS A 29 -8.39 -2.88 -26.29
CA LYS A 29 -9.02 -1.61 -25.92
C LYS A 29 -10.31 -1.79 -25.13
N THR A 30 -11.00 -2.91 -25.32
CA THR A 30 -12.27 -3.22 -24.65
C THR A 30 -12.17 -4.53 -23.88
N GLU A 31 -13.07 -4.74 -22.91
CA GLU A 31 -13.12 -6.00 -22.16
C GLU A 31 -13.47 -7.19 -23.08
N GLU A 32 -14.36 -7.01 -24.03
CA GLU A 32 -14.73 -8.03 -25.01
C GLU A 32 -13.54 -8.46 -25.88
N GLU A 33 -12.63 -7.51 -26.19
CA GLU A 33 -11.37 -7.84 -26.89
C GLU A 33 -10.44 -8.65 -26.00
N LYS A 34 -10.33 -8.29 -24.71
CA LYS A 34 -9.50 -9.02 -23.74
C LYS A 34 -9.99 -10.43 -23.53
N GLU A 35 -11.31 -10.61 -23.36
CA GLU A 35 -11.93 -11.93 -23.14
C GLU A 35 -11.60 -12.94 -24.22
N LYS A 36 -11.52 -12.51 -25.50
CA LYS A 36 -11.11 -13.36 -26.62
C LYS A 36 -9.71 -13.98 -26.47
N HIS A 37 -8.90 -13.37 -25.60
CA HIS A 37 -7.51 -13.78 -25.36
C HIS A 37 -7.27 -14.40 -23.98
N TYR A 38 -8.29 -14.52 -23.12
CA TYR A 38 -8.13 -15.07 -21.76
C TYR A 38 -7.58 -16.50 -21.78
N GLY A 39 -7.85 -17.30 -22.81
CA GLY A 39 -7.23 -18.62 -22.98
C GLY A 39 -5.70 -18.63 -23.15
N GLN A 40 -5.07 -17.45 -23.32
CA GLN A 40 -3.61 -17.30 -23.34
C GLN A 40 -3.01 -17.01 -21.97
N ILE A 41 -3.83 -16.71 -20.95
CA ILE A 41 -3.40 -16.54 -19.56
C ILE A 41 -3.00 -17.92 -19.04
N LEU A 42 -1.92 -17.99 -18.25
CA LEU A 42 -1.50 -19.25 -17.62
C LEU A 42 -2.66 -19.81 -16.78
N HIS A 43 -2.98 -21.07 -17.02
CA HIS A 43 -4.07 -21.79 -16.35
C HIS A 43 -3.73 -23.28 -16.21
N THR A 44 -4.42 -23.97 -15.32
CA THR A 44 -4.34 -25.42 -15.14
C THR A 44 -5.02 -26.17 -16.29
N SER A 45 -4.79 -27.46 -16.38
CA SER A 45 -5.44 -28.33 -17.39
C SER A 45 -6.96 -28.34 -17.29
N ASP A 46 -7.53 -28.07 -16.10
CA ASP A 46 -8.97 -27.94 -15.86
C ASP A 46 -9.49 -26.48 -16.01
N GLY A 47 -8.61 -25.53 -16.41
CA GLY A 47 -8.98 -24.18 -16.81
C GLY A 47 -8.94 -23.12 -15.72
N LYS A 48 -8.39 -23.38 -14.53
CA LYS A 48 -8.21 -22.38 -13.47
C LYS A 48 -7.05 -21.45 -13.80
N TYR A 49 -7.28 -20.15 -13.80
CA TYR A 49 -6.22 -19.17 -14.02
C TYR A 49 -5.22 -19.16 -12.87
N THR A 50 -3.92 -19.07 -13.18
CA THR A 50 -2.84 -19.23 -12.18
C THR A 50 -1.69 -18.24 -12.36
N ASN A 51 -1.69 -17.38 -13.37
CA ASN A 51 -0.57 -16.47 -13.67
C ASN A 51 -0.21 -15.53 -12.53
N ALA A 52 -1.22 -14.98 -11.84
CA ALA A 52 -1.01 -14.08 -10.72
C ALA A 52 -0.50 -14.82 -9.48
N MET A 53 -1.17 -15.92 -9.11
CA MET A 53 -0.78 -16.77 -7.99
C MET A 53 0.65 -17.29 -8.16
N PHE A 54 0.97 -17.86 -9.33
CA PHE A 54 2.30 -18.37 -9.63
C PHE A 54 3.39 -17.30 -9.43
N THR A 55 3.15 -16.11 -9.97
CA THR A 55 4.14 -15.02 -9.90
C THR A 55 4.29 -14.48 -8.49
N MET A 56 3.17 -14.31 -7.77
CA MET A 56 3.19 -13.86 -6.38
C MET A 56 3.92 -14.86 -5.49
N LEU A 57 3.57 -16.16 -5.57
CA LEU A 57 4.21 -17.21 -4.76
C LEU A 57 5.70 -17.32 -5.05
N ARG A 58 6.11 -17.28 -6.32
CA ARG A 58 7.54 -17.28 -6.68
C ARG A 58 8.29 -16.11 -6.07
N THR A 59 7.69 -14.92 -6.08
CA THR A 59 8.27 -13.73 -5.46
C THR A 59 8.39 -13.91 -3.95
N LEU A 60 7.34 -14.40 -3.30
CA LEU A 60 7.32 -14.65 -1.85
C LEU A 60 8.32 -15.72 -1.43
N PHE A 61 8.48 -16.81 -2.19
CA PHE A 61 9.51 -17.81 -1.92
C PHE A 61 10.92 -17.23 -2.02
N GLY A 62 11.17 -16.35 -3.00
CA GLY A 62 12.43 -15.63 -3.11
C GLY A 62 12.71 -14.72 -1.91
N ILE A 63 11.71 -14.02 -1.42
CA ILE A 63 11.81 -13.18 -0.22
C ILE A 63 12.03 -14.05 1.02
N TYR A 64 11.20 -15.07 1.20
CA TYR A 64 11.29 -15.99 2.36
C TYR A 64 12.67 -16.62 2.50
N LYS A 65 13.23 -17.12 1.40
CA LYS A 65 14.54 -17.76 1.37
C LYS A 65 15.67 -16.87 1.91
N ASN A 66 15.57 -15.58 1.66
CA ASN A 66 16.59 -14.60 2.08
C ASN A 66 16.35 -14.06 3.49
N VAL A 67 15.09 -13.87 3.88
CA VAL A 67 14.71 -13.13 5.10
C VAL A 67 14.33 -14.03 6.24
N LYS A 68 13.67 -15.17 5.93
CA LYS A 68 13.14 -16.14 6.89
C LYS A 68 12.35 -15.47 8.01
N PRO A 69 11.26 -14.74 7.69
CA PRO A 69 10.42 -14.13 8.71
C PRO A 69 9.82 -15.21 9.60
N GLU A 70 9.79 -14.96 10.91
CA GLU A 70 9.17 -15.88 11.87
C GLU A 70 7.65 -15.77 11.83
N TYR A 71 7.16 -14.56 11.59
CA TYR A 71 5.74 -14.24 11.58
C TYR A 71 5.35 -13.70 10.20
N VAL A 72 4.20 -14.16 9.69
CA VAL A 72 3.68 -13.74 8.37
C VAL A 72 2.18 -13.52 8.47
N ALA A 73 1.71 -12.41 7.93
CA ALA A 73 0.29 -12.09 7.80
C ALA A 73 -0.02 -11.64 6.38
N PHE A 74 -1.14 -12.07 5.84
CA PHE A 74 -1.68 -11.60 4.58
C PHE A 74 -2.91 -10.75 4.84
N VAL A 75 -3.02 -9.62 4.14
CA VAL A 75 -4.20 -8.74 4.19
C VAL A 75 -4.80 -8.63 2.80
N PHE A 76 -6.15 -8.70 2.70
CA PHE A 76 -6.88 -8.63 1.43
C PHE A 76 -8.08 -7.69 1.52
N ASP A 77 -8.37 -7.02 0.40
CA ASP A 77 -9.65 -6.33 0.21
C ASP A 77 -10.72 -7.35 -0.17
N LYS A 78 -11.85 -7.33 0.52
CA LYS A 78 -12.99 -8.20 0.24
C LYS A 78 -14.07 -7.48 -0.56
N THR A 79 -14.30 -6.22 -0.24
CA THR A 79 -15.33 -5.37 -0.85
C THR A 79 -14.82 -3.95 -1.09
N ARG A 80 -15.59 -3.16 -1.83
CA ARG A 80 -15.39 -1.71 -1.97
C ARG A 80 -16.29 -0.89 -1.05
N ASP A 81 -17.28 -1.52 -0.43
CA ASP A 81 -18.28 -0.88 0.41
C ASP A 81 -17.87 -0.94 1.89
N THR A 82 -16.68 -0.40 2.18
CA THR A 82 -16.08 -0.33 3.51
C THR A 82 -16.64 0.86 4.31
N PHE A 83 -16.24 1.01 5.58
CA PHE A 83 -16.65 2.09 6.46
C PHE A 83 -16.48 3.48 5.84
N ARG A 84 -15.49 3.65 4.94
CA ARG A 84 -15.28 4.93 4.23
C ARG A 84 -16.50 5.34 3.41
N ARG A 85 -17.21 4.38 2.82
CA ARG A 85 -18.46 4.65 2.09
C ARG A 85 -19.68 4.59 2.99
N THR A 86 -19.76 3.60 3.85
CA THR A 86 -20.98 3.32 4.64
C THR A 86 -21.13 4.25 5.84
N GLU A 87 -20.05 4.57 6.56
CA GLU A 87 -20.09 5.41 7.77
C GLU A 87 -19.71 6.86 7.48
N LEU A 88 -18.68 7.10 6.64
CA LEU A 88 -18.28 8.46 6.29
C LEU A 88 -19.13 9.08 5.17
N GLY A 89 -20.03 8.29 4.57
CA GLY A 89 -20.94 8.76 3.52
C GLY A 89 -20.23 9.18 2.22
N ALA A 90 -19.06 8.62 1.95
CA ALA A 90 -18.25 8.97 0.78
C ALA A 90 -18.53 8.04 -0.41
N ASP A 91 -19.72 8.09 -0.99
CA ASP A 91 -20.10 7.25 -2.15
C ASP A 91 -19.16 7.42 -3.35
N PHE A 92 -18.49 8.57 -3.45
CA PHE A 92 -17.51 8.87 -4.49
C PHE A 92 -16.16 8.18 -4.29
N TYR A 93 -15.86 7.72 -3.07
CA TYR A 93 -14.60 7.04 -2.75
C TYR A 93 -14.46 5.74 -3.55
N LYS A 94 -13.35 5.60 -4.27
CA LYS A 94 -13.07 4.47 -5.19
C LYS A 94 -14.16 4.19 -6.24
N ALA A 95 -15.10 5.15 -6.48
CA ALA A 95 -16.21 4.95 -7.41
C ALA A 95 -15.75 4.83 -8.88
N ASN A 96 -14.63 5.45 -9.24
CA ASN A 96 -14.03 5.42 -10.60
C ASN A 96 -13.15 4.19 -10.83
N ARG A 97 -12.90 3.34 -9.84
CA ARG A 97 -12.14 2.10 -10.04
C ARG A 97 -12.91 1.16 -10.94
N LYS A 98 -12.25 0.70 -12.02
CA LYS A 98 -12.82 -0.28 -12.96
C LYS A 98 -13.13 -1.59 -12.24
N GLU A 99 -14.05 -2.34 -12.81
CA GLU A 99 -14.32 -3.69 -12.35
C GLU A 99 -13.09 -4.59 -12.53
N THR A 100 -12.81 -5.43 -11.55
CA THR A 100 -11.68 -6.37 -11.60
C THR A 100 -11.94 -7.41 -12.68
N ALA A 101 -10.95 -7.68 -13.54
CA ALA A 101 -11.06 -8.66 -14.60
C ALA A 101 -11.42 -10.05 -14.03
N LYS A 102 -12.29 -10.79 -14.73
CA LYS A 102 -12.77 -12.11 -14.28
C LYS A 102 -11.63 -13.07 -13.92
N PRO A 103 -10.55 -13.24 -14.72
CA PRO A 103 -9.45 -14.14 -14.36
C PRO A 103 -8.69 -13.71 -13.09
N LEU A 104 -8.68 -12.44 -12.76
CA LEU A 104 -8.07 -11.95 -11.52
C LEU A 104 -8.99 -12.16 -10.32
N LYS A 105 -10.32 -11.94 -10.47
CA LYS A 105 -11.30 -12.26 -9.42
C LYS A 105 -11.24 -13.72 -8.98
N GLU A 106 -11.14 -14.63 -9.93
CA GLU A 106 -11.01 -16.06 -9.65
C GLU A 106 -9.73 -16.35 -8.86
N GLN A 107 -8.61 -15.72 -9.21
CA GLN A 107 -7.33 -15.92 -8.54
C GLN A 107 -7.26 -15.29 -7.14
N PHE A 108 -8.06 -14.25 -6.83
CA PHE A 108 -8.21 -13.77 -5.46
C PHE A 108 -8.78 -14.87 -4.56
N VAL A 109 -9.92 -15.46 -4.95
CA VAL A 109 -10.54 -16.55 -4.18
C VAL A 109 -9.61 -17.73 -4.02
N GLN A 110 -8.96 -18.15 -5.12
CA GLN A 110 -8.03 -19.28 -5.12
C GLN A 110 -6.80 -19.01 -4.22
N MET A 111 -6.27 -17.79 -4.19
CA MET A 111 -5.13 -17.44 -3.35
C MET A 111 -5.50 -17.42 -1.88
N GLU A 112 -6.66 -16.88 -1.54
CA GLU A 112 -7.18 -16.90 -0.17
C GLU A 112 -7.35 -18.32 0.34
N GLU A 113 -8.01 -19.19 -0.43
CA GLU A 113 -8.16 -20.62 -0.12
C GLU A 113 -6.79 -21.31 0.04
N PHE A 114 -5.87 -21.08 -0.91
CA PHE A 114 -4.52 -21.63 -0.87
C PHE A 114 -3.77 -21.26 0.42
N LEU A 115 -3.79 -19.96 0.79
CA LEU A 115 -3.10 -19.48 1.98
C LEU A 115 -3.69 -20.05 3.27
N GLN A 116 -5.02 -20.18 3.34
CA GLN A 116 -5.70 -20.79 4.49
C GLN A 116 -5.36 -22.28 4.61
N GLU A 117 -5.36 -23.01 3.50
CA GLU A 117 -5.04 -24.44 3.46
C GLU A 117 -3.60 -24.74 3.92
N ILE A 118 -2.65 -23.86 3.63
CA ILE A 118 -1.26 -24.01 4.10
C ILE A 118 -1.01 -23.39 5.48
N GLY A 119 -2.06 -22.90 6.15
CA GLY A 119 -2.01 -22.40 7.52
C GLY A 119 -1.46 -21.00 7.70
N CYS A 120 -1.48 -20.15 6.67
CA CYS A 120 -1.11 -18.74 6.78
C CYS A 120 -2.22 -17.91 7.44
N ALA A 121 -1.85 -16.90 8.23
CA ALA A 121 -2.78 -15.93 8.79
C ALA A 121 -3.26 -14.99 7.66
N VAL A 122 -4.59 -14.92 7.47
CA VAL A 122 -5.23 -14.09 6.45
C VAL A 122 -6.28 -13.20 7.11
N PHE A 123 -6.20 -11.88 6.85
CA PHE A 123 -7.10 -10.87 7.39
C PHE A 123 -7.86 -10.19 6.26
N MET A 124 -9.16 -10.19 6.36
CA MET A 124 -10.09 -9.48 5.47
C MET A 124 -11.48 -9.40 6.08
N SER A 125 -12.25 -8.37 5.73
CA SER A 125 -13.66 -8.25 6.11
C SER A 125 -14.45 -7.44 5.07
N ASP A 126 -15.75 -7.32 5.32
CA ASP A 126 -16.61 -6.44 4.52
C ASP A 126 -16.54 -4.97 5.00
N ASP A 127 -16.01 -4.70 6.20
CA ASP A 127 -16.03 -3.37 6.83
C ASP A 127 -14.74 -2.59 6.58
N TYR A 128 -13.59 -3.27 6.45
CA TYR A 128 -12.26 -2.65 6.39
C TYR A 128 -11.48 -3.09 5.16
N GLU A 129 -10.57 -2.23 4.72
CA GLU A 129 -9.68 -2.50 3.59
C GLU A 129 -8.40 -3.23 4.05
N ALA A 130 -7.64 -3.77 3.10
CA ALA A 130 -6.38 -4.47 3.37
C ALA A 130 -5.37 -3.58 4.12
N ASP A 131 -5.29 -2.31 3.74
CA ASP A 131 -4.40 -1.31 4.34
C ASP A 131 -4.75 -1.01 5.80
N ASP A 132 -6.05 -0.99 6.15
CA ASP A 132 -6.52 -0.80 7.53
C ASP A 132 -6.09 -1.98 8.41
N TYR A 133 -6.21 -3.22 7.91
CA TYR A 133 -5.70 -4.40 8.62
C TYR A 133 -4.19 -4.37 8.78
N ALA A 134 -3.45 -3.99 7.74
CA ALA A 134 -2.00 -3.90 7.83
C ALA A 134 -1.56 -2.84 8.86
N ALA A 135 -2.19 -1.66 8.85
CA ALA A 135 -1.91 -0.59 9.80
C ALA A 135 -2.26 -1.00 11.24
N SER A 136 -3.37 -1.73 11.45
CA SER A 136 -3.76 -2.24 12.76
C SER A 136 -2.84 -3.35 13.27
N LEU A 137 -2.32 -4.21 12.38
CA LEU A 137 -1.30 -5.21 12.71
C LEU A 137 0.03 -4.55 13.10
N VAL A 138 0.44 -3.52 12.36
CA VAL A 138 1.62 -2.72 12.71
C VAL A 138 1.44 -2.09 14.07
N GLU A 139 0.35 -1.35 14.31
CA GLU A 139 0.07 -0.69 15.60
C GLU A 139 0.09 -1.67 16.78
N LYS A 140 -0.44 -2.88 16.57
CA LYS A 140 -0.52 -3.89 17.62
C LYS A 140 0.82 -4.53 17.96
N PHE A 141 1.68 -4.77 16.97
CA PHE A 141 2.85 -5.63 17.14
C PHE A 141 4.19 -4.91 17.01
N GLU A 142 4.23 -3.70 16.43
CA GLU A 142 5.49 -3.00 16.25
C GLU A 142 6.17 -2.66 17.58
N GLY A 143 7.50 -2.75 17.59
CA GLY A 143 8.29 -2.39 18.76
C GLY A 143 9.76 -2.76 18.61
N PRO A 144 10.58 -2.40 19.63
CA PRO A 144 12.04 -2.53 19.54
C PRO A 144 12.54 -3.98 19.45
N ASP A 145 11.70 -4.94 19.82
CA ASP A 145 12.05 -6.36 19.82
C ASP A 145 11.57 -7.12 18.58
N LEU A 146 10.85 -6.44 17.65
CA LEU A 146 10.30 -7.01 16.44
C LEU A 146 10.54 -6.10 15.26
N GLN A 147 11.24 -6.58 14.24
CA GLN A 147 11.36 -5.86 12.97
C GLN A 147 10.17 -6.18 12.06
N THR A 148 9.37 -5.17 11.74
CA THR A 148 8.20 -5.31 10.86
C THR A 148 8.50 -4.84 9.44
N TYR A 149 8.05 -5.61 8.46
CA TYR A 149 8.10 -5.29 7.04
C TYR A 149 6.69 -5.36 6.46
N VAL A 150 6.30 -4.34 5.71
CA VAL A 150 5.04 -4.33 4.96
C VAL A 150 5.36 -4.39 3.47
N LEU A 151 4.96 -5.48 2.82
CA LEU A 151 5.22 -5.74 1.41
C LEU A 151 4.02 -5.32 0.57
N THR A 152 4.15 -4.19 -0.13
CA THR A 152 3.11 -3.62 -1.00
C THR A 152 3.72 -2.79 -2.12
N LYS A 153 2.92 -2.35 -3.08
CA LYS A 153 3.25 -1.32 -4.08
C LYS A 153 2.51 -0.01 -3.88
N ASP A 154 1.62 0.02 -2.91
CA ASP A 154 0.79 1.18 -2.63
C ASP A 154 1.54 2.18 -1.75
N HIS A 155 1.67 3.41 -2.23
CA HIS A 155 2.37 4.49 -1.51
C HIS A 155 1.58 4.99 -0.29
N ASP A 156 0.28 4.72 -0.20
CA ASP A 156 -0.50 5.08 0.98
C ASP A 156 0.04 4.42 2.25
N TYR A 157 0.69 3.25 2.09
CA TYR A 157 1.39 2.56 3.18
C TYR A 157 2.64 3.29 3.70
N PHE A 158 3.07 4.38 3.08
CA PHE A 158 4.12 5.22 3.67
C PHE A 158 3.75 5.70 5.07
N GLN A 159 2.45 5.87 5.35
CA GLN A 159 1.98 6.32 6.67
C GLN A 159 2.21 5.31 7.82
N VAL A 160 2.55 4.05 7.54
CA VAL A 160 2.88 3.04 8.57
C VAL A 160 4.38 2.85 8.74
N VAL A 161 5.22 3.53 7.94
CA VAL A 161 6.67 3.43 8.06
C VAL A 161 7.15 4.14 9.32
N SER A 162 8.02 3.47 10.10
CA SER A 162 8.56 3.95 11.36
C SER A 162 10.02 3.50 11.56
N GLU A 163 10.59 3.73 12.75
CA GLU A 163 11.90 3.16 13.10
C GLU A 163 11.86 1.62 13.25
N TYR A 164 10.69 1.02 13.50
CA TYR A 164 10.51 -0.44 13.66
C TYR A 164 9.80 -1.09 12.48
N THR A 165 9.12 -0.31 11.64
CA THR A 165 8.38 -0.78 10.47
C THR A 165 8.96 -0.21 9.18
N ARG A 166 9.27 -1.08 8.23
CA ARG A 166 9.74 -0.73 6.89
C ARG A 166 8.72 -1.13 5.84
N MET A 167 8.57 -0.33 4.80
CA MET A 167 7.79 -0.74 3.64
C MET A 167 8.73 -1.33 2.58
N TRP A 168 8.39 -2.49 2.08
CA TRP A 168 9.09 -3.16 0.99
C TRP A 168 8.28 -3.10 -0.30
N ARG A 169 8.96 -2.77 -1.37
CA ARG A 169 8.38 -2.73 -2.71
C ARG A 169 9.19 -3.61 -3.66
N VAL A 170 8.51 -4.55 -4.32
CA VAL A 170 9.13 -5.33 -5.39
C VAL A 170 9.15 -4.49 -6.67
N VAL A 171 10.33 -4.28 -7.23
CA VAL A 171 10.56 -3.52 -8.46
C VAL A 171 11.41 -4.33 -9.45
N ASN A 172 11.44 -3.94 -10.71
CA ASN A 172 12.41 -4.55 -11.65
C ASN A 172 13.82 -4.03 -11.38
N LYS A 173 14.83 -4.72 -11.96
CA LYS A 173 16.24 -4.41 -11.73
C LYS A 173 16.60 -2.97 -12.10
N ASP A 174 16.14 -2.50 -13.26
CA ASP A 174 16.47 -1.15 -13.74
C ASP A 174 15.88 -0.07 -12.80
N LYS A 175 14.66 -0.29 -12.31
CA LYS A 175 14.03 0.62 -11.33
C LYS A 175 14.73 0.57 -9.98
N LEU A 176 15.20 -0.61 -9.54
CA LEU A 176 15.97 -0.75 -8.30
C LEU A 176 17.28 0.03 -8.36
N GLU A 177 18.02 -0.10 -9.46
CA GLU A 177 19.27 0.65 -9.70
C GLU A 177 19.00 2.16 -9.71
N GLN A 178 17.94 2.60 -10.42
CA GLN A 178 17.53 4.01 -10.44
C GLN A 178 17.19 4.55 -9.03
N LEU A 179 16.47 3.79 -8.22
CA LEU A 179 16.14 4.19 -6.84
C LEU A 179 17.39 4.26 -5.97
N LYS A 180 18.28 3.26 -6.05
CA LYS A 180 19.56 3.29 -5.33
C LYS A 180 20.41 4.51 -5.73
N GLU A 181 20.44 4.86 -7.00
CA GLU A 181 21.14 6.06 -7.48
C GLU A 181 20.50 7.34 -6.93
N SER A 182 19.16 7.47 -7.04
CA SER A 182 18.42 8.67 -6.63
C SER A 182 18.59 8.99 -5.14
N TYR A 183 18.73 7.98 -4.30
CA TYR A 183 18.89 8.14 -2.85
C TYR A 183 20.34 7.90 -2.36
N GLY A 184 21.31 7.72 -3.24
CA GLY A 184 22.72 7.54 -2.88
C GLY A 184 23.00 6.26 -2.07
N LEU A 185 22.32 5.15 -2.39
CA LEU A 185 22.31 3.92 -1.59
C LEU A 185 23.30 2.85 -2.12
N PHE A 186 24.07 3.12 -3.17
CA PHE A 186 25.08 2.19 -3.63
C PHE A 186 26.18 1.98 -2.59
N GLY A 187 26.52 0.71 -2.32
CA GLY A 187 27.48 0.34 -1.29
C GLY A 187 26.96 0.45 0.15
N ASN A 188 25.65 0.63 0.32
CA ASN A 188 25.02 0.57 1.63
C ASN A 188 24.71 -0.89 1.97
N ASP A 189 25.32 -1.41 3.04
CA ASP A 189 25.25 -2.83 3.44
C ASP A 189 23.80 -3.31 3.66
N VAL A 190 22.91 -2.45 4.17
CA VAL A 190 21.49 -2.80 4.37
C VAL A 190 20.85 -3.09 3.02
N TYR A 191 20.99 -2.18 2.05
CA TYR A 191 20.38 -2.32 0.72
C TYR A 191 21.00 -3.42 -0.13
N GLU A 192 22.30 -3.75 0.11
CA GLU A 192 22.95 -4.89 -0.56
C GLU A 192 22.51 -6.24 0.03
N SER A 193 22.00 -6.25 1.26
CA SER A 193 21.51 -7.47 1.95
C SER A 193 20.01 -7.76 1.71
N LEU A 194 19.27 -6.84 1.08
CA LEU A 194 17.85 -7.03 0.80
C LEU A 194 17.61 -8.18 -0.20
N PRO A 195 16.43 -8.81 -0.15
CA PRO A 195 16.03 -9.77 -1.17
C PRO A 195 16.11 -9.17 -2.58
N ALA A 196 16.38 -10.01 -3.56
CA ALA A 196 16.47 -9.56 -4.95
C ALA A 196 15.22 -8.80 -5.39
N ASN A 197 15.42 -7.67 -6.05
CA ASN A 197 14.35 -6.80 -6.56
C ASN A 197 13.46 -6.13 -5.47
N VAL A 198 13.86 -6.17 -4.20
CA VAL A 198 13.19 -5.45 -3.12
C VAL A 198 13.88 -4.12 -2.88
N PHE A 199 13.09 -3.06 -2.83
CA PHE A 199 13.49 -1.74 -2.35
C PHE A 199 12.81 -1.47 -1.00
N GLU A 200 13.58 -0.96 -0.03
CA GLU A 200 13.10 -0.66 1.32
C GLU A 200 12.90 0.83 1.50
N TYR A 201 11.72 1.21 1.99
CA TYR A 201 11.41 2.58 2.41
C TYR A 201 11.58 2.71 3.92
N THR A 202 12.46 3.64 4.32
CA THR A 202 12.63 4.13 5.69
C THR A 202 11.93 5.48 5.85
N PRO A 203 11.76 6.01 7.08
CA PRO A 203 11.20 7.36 7.26
C PRO A 203 11.94 8.44 6.47
N GLU A 204 13.28 8.33 6.35
CA GLU A 204 14.11 9.29 5.62
C GLU A 204 13.89 9.19 4.11
N ILE A 205 13.73 7.98 3.58
CA ILE A 205 13.42 7.77 2.15
C ILE A 205 12.02 8.28 1.82
N VAL A 206 11.04 8.04 2.70
CA VAL A 206 9.69 8.61 2.54
C VAL A 206 9.74 10.13 2.53
N TYR A 207 10.48 10.74 3.46
CA TYR A 207 10.66 12.19 3.47
C TYR A 207 11.35 12.71 2.19
N ALA A 208 12.37 12.00 1.72
CA ALA A 208 13.06 12.38 0.49
C ALA A 208 12.18 12.26 -0.77
N GLU A 209 11.21 11.31 -0.78
CA GLU A 209 10.29 11.12 -1.90
C GLU A 209 9.10 12.08 -1.85
N GLU A 210 8.46 12.23 -0.68
CA GLU A 210 7.19 12.95 -0.52
C GLU A 210 7.35 14.38 0.05
N GLY A 211 8.52 14.70 0.63
CA GLY A 211 8.79 15.97 1.29
C GLY A 211 8.15 16.11 2.67
N VAL A 212 7.56 15.04 3.20
CA VAL A 212 6.94 14.95 4.51
C VAL A 212 7.27 13.62 5.17
N TYR A 213 7.22 13.54 6.50
CA TYR A 213 7.43 12.28 7.22
C TYR A 213 6.21 11.35 7.16
N PRO A 214 6.38 10.03 7.38
CA PRO A 214 5.31 9.02 7.31
C PRO A 214 4.00 9.41 7.97
N GLN A 215 4.05 9.91 9.19
CA GLN A 215 2.87 10.31 9.97
C GLN A 215 2.09 11.49 9.38
N GLN A 216 2.69 12.22 8.43
CA GLN A 216 2.11 13.38 7.77
C GLN A 216 1.49 13.05 6.40
N ILE A 217 1.65 11.83 5.90
CA ILE A 217 1.09 11.37 4.62
C ILE A 217 -0.42 11.59 4.54
N PRO A 218 -1.24 11.25 5.56
CA PRO A 218 -2.67 11.51 5.51
C PRO A 218 -3.00 13.01 5.37
N VAL A 219 -2.25 13.87 6.05
CA VAL A 219 -2.42 15.34 5.98
C VAL A 219 -2.04 15.85 4.58
N LEU A 220 -0.98 15.31 3.99
CA LEU A 220 -0.57 15.62 2.62
C LEU A 220 -1.69 15.27 1.63
N LEU A 221 -2.22 14.04 1.70
CA LEU A 221 -3.31 13.55 0.86
C LEU A 221 -4.62 14.32 1.11
N ALA A 222 -4.86 14.77 2.34
CA ALA A 222 -6.01 15.63 2.65
C ALA A 222 -6.01 16.94 1.87
N ILE A 223 -4.83 17.49 1.59
CA ILE A 223 -4.69 18.75 0.85
C ILE A 223 -4.53 18.49 -0.65
N THR A 224 -3.67 17.54 -1.06
CA THR A 224 -3.43 17.24 -2.48
C THR A 224 -4.61 16.54 -3.14
N GLY A 225 -5.35 15.72 -2.38
CA GLY A 225 -6.27 14.72 -2.87
C GLY A 225 -5.54 13.50 -3.44
N ASP A 226 -6.33 12.46 -3.72
CA ASP A 226 -5.92 11.31 -4.51
C ASP A 226 -6.99 10.98 -5.56
N PRO A 227 -6.74 11.31 -6.84
CA PRO A 227 -7.67 11.00 -7.92
C PRO A 227 -7.88 9.49 -8.14
N GLY A 228 -6.90 8.64 -7.78
CA GLY A 228 -6.99 7.18 -7.91
C GLY A 228 -8.08 6.61 -7.01
N ASP A 229 -8.16 7.09 -5.79
CA ASP A 229 -9.13 6.70 -4.79
C ASP A 229 -10.35 7.65 -4.71
N GLY A 230 -10.34 8.70 -5.53
CA GLY A 230 -11.43 9.67 -5.56
C GLY A 230 -11.41 10.62 -4.35
N ILE A 231 -10.30 10.76 -3.64
CA ILE A 231 -10.15 11.70 -2.53
C ILE A 231 -10.04 13.11 -3.09
N PRO A 232 -10.96 14.04 -2.73
CA PRO A 232 -11.08 15.33 -3.42
C PRO A 232 -9.92 16.29 -3.16
N GLY A 233 -9.38 16.32 -1.95
CA GLY A 233 -8.40 17.30 -1.52
C GLY A 233 -8.90 18.75 -1.56
N CYS A 234 -7.97 19.69 -1.62
CA CYS A 234 -8.24 21.13 -1.74
C CYS A 234 -7.80 21.64 -3.11
N LYS A 235 -8.75 21.88 -4.03
CA LYS A 235 -8.44 22.32 -5.40
C LYS A 235 -7.58 23.59 -5.44
N GLY A 236 -6.49 23.53 -6.21
CA GLY A 236 -5.59 24.67 -6.45
C GLY A 236 -4.59 24.95 -5.32
N VAL A 237 -4.42 24.00 -4.39
CA VAL A 237 -3.52 24.10 -3.23
C VAL A 237 -2.37 23.07 -3.29
N SER A 238 -2.38 22.14 -4.22
CA SER A 238 -1.41 21.03 -4.27
C SER A 238 0.06 21.49 -4.21
N SER A 239 0.43 22.57 -4.88
CA SER A 239 1.80 23.13 -4.82
C SER A 239 2.19 23.75 -3.46
N ALA A 240 1.21 24.04 -2.60
CA ALA A 240 1.45 24.55 -1.25
C ALA A 240 1.37 23.45 -0.20
N ALA A 241 0.94 22.22 -0.56
CA ALA A 241 0.66 21.17 0.39
C ALA A 241 1.91 20.75 1.17
N VAL A 242 2.98 20.36 0.48
CA VAL A 242 4.24 19.93 1.13
C VAL A 242 4.79 21.00 2.07
N PRO A 243 5.00 22.27 1.64
CA PRO A 243 5.51 23.31 2.56
C PRO A 243 4.60 23.56 3.77
N LEU A 244 3.27 23.50 3.60
CA LEU A 244 2.34 23.66 4.71
C LEU A 244 2.42 22.49 5.69
N VAL A 245 2.41 21.26 5.17
CA VAL A 245 2.42 20.06 6.01
C VAL A 245 3.77 19.89 6.70
N ASP A 246 4.87 20.22 6.03
CA ASP A 246 6.19 20.16 6.66
C ASP A 246 6.36 21.22 7.77
N GLU A 247 5.77 22.40 7.64
CA GLU A 247 5.79 23.44 8.68
C GLU A 247 4.87 23.11 9.85
N TYR A 248 3.56 22.86 9.55
CA TYR A 248 2.50 22.79 10.58
C TYR A 248 2.23 21.40 11.13
N LYS A 249 2.72 20.34 10.47
CA LYS A 249 2.61 18.91 10.83
C LYS A 249 1.18 18.33 10.85
N SER A 250 0.12 19.12 11.05
CA SER A 250 -1.28 18.66 11.09
C SER A 250 -2.24 19.67 10.46
N LEU A 251 -3.45 19.21 10.09
CA LEU A 251 -4.52 20.10 9.64
C LEU A 251 -4.95 21.08 10.74
N ASP A 252 -5.01 20.61 11.99
CA ASP A 252 -5.43 21.44 13.11
C ASP A 252 -4.48 22.63 13.30
N GLU A 253 -3.17 22.44 13.16
CA GLU A 253 -2.19 23.53 13.25
C GLU A 253 -2.30 24.50 12.05
N ILE A 254 -2.52 23.97 10.83
CA ILE A 254 -2.77 24.81 9.65
C ILE A 254 -4.00 25.68 9.86
N TYR A 255 -5.10 25.07 10.33
CA TYR A 255 -6.35 25.79 10.53
C TYR A 255 -6.31 26.70 11.76
N ALA A 256 -5.57 26.38 12.81
CA ALA A 256 -5.34 27.28 13.93
C ALA A 256 -4.62 28.56 13.48
N ALA A 257 -3.60 28.46 12.62
CA ALA A 257 -2.94 29.63 12.05
C ALA A 257 -3.87 30.47 11.16
N ILE A 258 -4.78 29.82 10.43
CA ILE A 258 -5.81 30.49 9.62
C ILE A 258 -6.83 31.21 10.52
N ASP A 259 -7.30 30.55 11.57
CA ASP A 259 -8.35 31.07 12.47
C ASP A 259 -7.84 32.26 13.31
N ASP A 260 -6.55 32.25 13.72
CA ASP A 260 -5.92 33.36 14.44
C ASP A 260 -5.96 34.70 13.66
N CYS A 261 -6.00 34.62 12.35
CA CYS A 261 -6.07 35.82 11.50
C CYS A 261 -7.47 36.14 10.95
N GLU A 262 -8.48 35.34 11.28
CA GLU A 262 -9.81 35.50 10.71
C GLU A 262 -10.44 36.87 11.04
N GLY A 263 -10.93 37.55 9.99
CA GLY A 263 -11.54 38.87 10.11
C GLY A 263 -10.54 40.04 10.37
N VAL A 264 -9.22 39.76 10.43
CA VAL A 264 -8.18 40.74 10.67
C VAL A 264 -7.24 40.87 9.47
N ALA A 265 -7.54 41.78 8.56
CA ALA A 265 -6.80 41.94 7.30
C ALA A 265 -5.27 42.08 7.45
N LYS A 266 -4.82 42.70 8.55
CA LYS A 266 -3.38 42.83 8.85
C LYS A 266 -2.76 41.45 9.13
N LYS A 267 -3.39 40.65 9.98
CA LYS A 267 -2.91 39.30 10.32
C LYS A 267 -2.96 38.37 9.11
N GLU A 268 -4.01 38.41 8.27
CA GLU A 268 -4.07 37.65 7.02
C GLU A 268 -2.92 38.03 6.07
N LYS A 269 -2.56 39.30 6.00
CA LYS A 269 -1.41 39.77 5.20
C LYS A 269 -0.09 39.24 5.77
N GLU A 270 0.07 39.24 7.09
CA GLU A 270 1.25 38.72 7.78
C GLU A 270 1.38 37.17 7.53
N LEU A 271 0.31 36.42 7.69
CA LEU A 271 0.30 34.98 7.40
C LEU A 271 0.66 34.68 5.94
N ASN A 272 0.06 35.40 4.99
CA ASN A 272 0.38 35.26 3.58
C ASN A 272 1.84 35.66 3.28
N GLY A 273 2.37 36.65 3.97
CA GLY A 273 3.78 37.06 3.90
C GLY A 273 4.69 35.93 4.37
N PHE A 274 4.40 35.35 5.51
CA PHE A 274 5.14 34.20 6.05
C PHE A 274 5.13 33.02 5.07
N TRP A 275 3.97 32.59 4.58
CA TRP A 275 3.87 31.50 3.63
C TRP A 275 4.64 31.75 2.33
N LYS A 276 4.65 33.00 1.86
CA LYS A 276 5.36 33.37 0.65
C LYS A 276 6.88 33.46 0.85
N GLU A 277 7.32 34.09 1.90
CA GLU A 277 8.73 34.42 2.10
C GLU A 277 9.53 33.30 2.74
N TYR A 278 8.91 32.56 3.68
CA TYR A 278 9.58 31.49 4.41
C TYR A 278 9.28 30.11 3.87
N LEU A 279 8.02 29.85 3.45
CA LEU A 279 7.64 28.55 2.92
C LEU A 279 7.73 28.48 1.39
N GLY A 280 8.03 29.59 0.70
CA GLY A 280 8.14 29.62 -0.76
C GLY A 280 6.81 29.44 -1.52
N ILE A 281 5.67 29.64 -0.85
CA ILE A 281 4.35 29.43 -1.44
C ILE A 281 4.00 30.61 -2.35
N GLY A 282 4.15 30.45 -3.65
CA GLY A 282 3.97 31.53 -4.63
C GLY A 282 2.53 32.06 -4.72
N ARG A 283 1.53 31.20 -4.53
CA ARG A 283 0.10 31.55 -4.55
C ARG A 283 -0.53 31.17 -3.21
N SER A 284 -1.09 32.16 -2.52
CA SER A 284 -1.73 31.94 -1.22
C SER A 284 -2.84 30.89 -1.30
N PRO A 285 -2.79 29.84 -0.45
CA PRO A 285 -3.83 28.83 -0.33
C PRO A 285 -4.98 29.27 0.60
N LEU A 286 -4.84 30.38 1.33
CA LEU A 286 -5.71 30.80 2.42
C LEU A 286 -7.19 30.74 2.09
N LYS A 287 -7.60 31.35 0.97
CA LYS A 287 -9.02 31.37 0.56
C LYS A 287 -9.54 29.99 0.24
N ALA A 288 -8.75 29.16 -0.46
CA ALA A 288 -9.17 27.82 -0.85
C ALA A 288 -9.30 26.90 0.39
N LEU A 289 -8.35 26.97 1.32
CA LEU A 289 -8.40 26.20 2.58
C LEU A 289 -9.61 26.61 3.42
N LYS A 290 -9.87 27.92 3.60
CA LYS A 290 -11.07 28.39 4.31
C LYS A 290 -12.36 27.87 3.69
N THR A 291 -12.49 27.94 2.37
CA THR A 291 -13.71 27.58 1.66
C THR A 291 -13.97 26.08 1.66
N ASN A 292 -12.91 25.25 1.66
CA ASN A 292 -13.01 23.80 1.52
C ASN A 292 -12.69 23.04 2.82
N ARG A 293 -12.71 23.70 3.97
CA ARG A 293 -12.28 23.15 5.26
C ARG A 293 -12.89 21.78 5.55
N GLU A 294 -14.20 21.66 5.47
CA GLU A 294 -14.91 20.40 5.74
C GLU A 294 -14.47 19.28 4.79
N MET A 295 -14.27 19.61 3.50
CA MET A 295 -13.82 18.65 2.51
C MET A 295 -12.36 18.20 2.75
N VAL A 296 -11.51 19.09 3.23
CA VAL A 296 -10.11 18.76 3.58
C VAL A 296 -10.08 17.80 4.77
N TYR A 297 -10.88 18.04 5.82
CA TYR A 297 -10.99 17.13 6.95
C TYR A 297 -11.63 15.78 6.55
N LEU A 298 -12.61 15.78 5.65
CA LEU A 298 -13.16 14.54 5.12
C LEU A 298 -12.09 13.77 4.31
N SER A 299 -11.31 14.48 3.49
CA SER A 299 -10.22 13.89 2.71
C SER A 299 -9.15 13.27 3.61
N GLU A 300 -8.80 13.90 4.75
CA GLU A 300 -7.91 13.32 5.75
C GLU A 300 -8.46 12.00 6.31
N LYS A 301 -9.73 11.99 6.70
CA LYS A 301 -10.38 10.77 7.22
C LYS A 301 -10.40 9.63 6.20
N LEU A 302 -10.57 9.96 4.91
CA LEU A 302 -10.54 8.98 3.83
C LEU A 302 -9.14 8.44 3.55
N ALA A 303 -8.12 9.30 3.64
CA ALA A 303 -6.71 8.95 3.40
C ALA A 303 -6.07 8.22 4.59
N THR A 304 -6.60 8.40 5.80
CA THR A 304 -6.04 7.81 7.01
C THR A 304 -6.40 6.33 7.11
N MET A 305 -5.40 5.47 7.21
CA MET A 305 -5.59 4.06 7.53
C MET A 305 -6.06 3.89 8.97
N LYS A 306 -7.05 3.04 9.17
CA LYS A 306 -7.53 2.68 10.50
C LYS A 306 -6.49 1.79 11.21
N ARG A 307 -6.17 2.14 12.45
CA ARG A 307 -5.13 1.45 13.24
C ARG A 307 -5.65 0.73 14.47
N ASP A 308 -6.95 0.84 14.71
CA ASP A 308 -7.64 0.38 15.92
C ASP A 308 -8.66 -0.74 15.63
N ILE A 309 -8.47 -1.47 14.52
CA ILE A 309 -9.27 -2.68 14.27
C ILE A 309 -8.93 -3.71 15.36
N GLU A 310 -9.96 -4.30 15.94
CA GLU A 310 -9.78 -5.36 16.94
C GLU A 310 -9.18 -6.61 16.28
N ILE A 311 -7.89 -6.80 16.47
CA ILE A 311 -7.16 -8.00 16.05
C ILE A 311 -7.15 -8.99 17.22
N SER A 312 -7.91 -10.06 17.12
CA SER A 312 -8.09 -11.04 18.21
C SER A 312 -6.89 -11.97 18.43
N CYS A 313 -5.97 -12.10 17.45
CA CYS A 313 -4.81 -13.00 17.53
C CYS A 313 -3.62 -12.35 18.26
N GLY A 314 -2.79 -13.19 18.90
CA GLY A 314 -1.45 -12.82 19.39
C GLY A 314 -0.39 -12.96 18.30
N ILE A 315 0.86 -12.53 18.58
CA ILE A 315 1.96 -12.64 17.61
C ILE A 315 2.27 -14.10 17.26
N GLU A 316 2.14 -15.02 18.19
CA GLU A 316 2.39 -16.46 17.96
C GLU A 316 1.39 -17.07 16.99
N ASP A 317 0.18 -16.52 16.85
CA ASP A 317 -0.81 -16.96 15.87
C ASP A 317 -0.42 -16.58 14.42
N LEU A 318 0.53 -15.63 14.28
CA LEU A 318 1.10 -15.24 12.98
C LEU A 318 2.35 -16.06 12.62
N LYS A 319 2.76 -16.99 13.49
CA LYS A 319 3.96 -17.79 13.25
C LYS A 319 3.80 -18.66 12.01
N LEU A 320 4.75 -18.54 11.10
CA LEU A 320 4.72 -19.28 9.86
C LEU A 320 5.07 -20.75 10.08
N HIS A 321 4.05 -21.59 10.19
CA HIS A 321 4.17 -23.04 10.30
C HIS A 321 3.68 -23.71 9.00
N VAL A 322 4.51 -23.70 7.98
CA VAL A 322 4.15 -24.33 6.70
C VAL A 322 4.43 -25.82 6.75
N ASP A 323 3.38 -26.64 6.64
CA ASP A 323 3.52 -28.04 6.32
C ASP A 323 3.98 -28.19 4.86
N ILE A 324 5.22 -28.64 4.67
CA ILE A 324 5.86 -28.76 3.36
C ILE A 324 5.11 -29.73 2.44
N GLU A 325 4.58 -30.84 2.98
CA GLU A 325 3.83 -31.78 2.17
C GLU A 325 2.47 -31.22 1.75
N LYS A 326 1.80 -30.50 2.64
CA LYS A 326 0.57 -29.76 2.32
C LYS A 326 0.81 -28.68 1.29
N LEU A 327 1.91 -27.91 1.44
CA LEU A 327 2.30 -26.88 0.45
C LEU A 327 2.54 -27.51 -0.93
N LYS A 328 3.22 -28.64 -1.02
CA LYS A 328 3.45 -29.35 -2.29
C LYS A 328 2.13 -29.86 -2.90
N GLU A 329 1.23 -30.38 -2.06
CA GLU A 329 -0.10 -30.83 -2.49
C GLU A 329 -0.89 -29.68 -3.12
N GLU A 330 -0.97 -28.52 -2.43
CA GLU A 330 -1.69 -27.35 -2.92
C GLU A 330 -1.04 -26.77 -4.19
N LEU A 331 0.29 -26.69 -4.25
CA LEU A 331 0.99 -26.30 -5.48
C LEU A 331 0.69 -27.27 -6.63
N GLY A 332 0.59 -28.57 -6.35
CA GLY A 332 0.19 -29.61 -7.31
C GLY A 332 -1.24 -29.43 -7.81
N ARG A 333 -2.18 -29.05 -6.95
CA ARG A 333 -3.58 -28.75 -7.29
C ARG A 333 -3.71 -27.62 -8.32
N TYR A 334 -2.76 -26.66 -8.31
CA TYR A 334 -2.68 -25.58 -9.27
C TYR A 334 -1.64 -25.81 -10.37
N GLU A 335 -1.11 -27.03 -10.52
CA GLU A 335 -0.12 -27.43 -11.52
C GLU A 335 1.16 -26.57 -11.52
N MET A 336 1.54 -26.04 -10.35
CA MET A 336 2.72 -25.20 -10.18
C MET A 336 4.00 -26.03 -9.92
N PHE A 337 4.27 -27.02 -10.77
CA PHE A 337 5.33 -28.02 -10.59
C PHE A 337 6.75 -27.43 -10.46
N SER A 338 7.02 -26.27 -11.07
CA SER A 338 8.31 -25.60 -10.89
C SER A 338 8.50 -25.05 -9.49
N LEU A 339 7.42 -24.55 -8.84
CA LEU A 339 7.48 -24.07 -7.46
C LEU A 339 7.65 -25.21 -6.46
N ILE A 340 7.11 -26.41 -6.75
CA ILE A 340 7.34 -27.60 -5.90
C ILE A 340 8.83 -27.88 -5.77
N LYS A 341 9.59 -27.77 -6.88
CA LYS A 341 11.05 -27.96 -6.87
C LYS A 341 11.79 -26.86 -6.10
N GLU A 342 11.22 -25.65 -6.06
CA GLU A 342 11.81 -24.55 -5.27
C GLU A 342 11.58 -24.77 -3.77
N VAL A 343 10.41 -25.30 -3.37
CA VAL A 343 10.07 -25.62 -1.98
C VAL A 343 11.02 -26.66 -1.37
N GLU A 344 11.51 -27.62 -2.15
CA GLU A 344 12.50 -28.60 -1.69
C GLU A 344 13.85 -27.98 -1.26
N ASN A 345 14.08 -26.71 -1.62
CA ASN A 345 15.29 -25.97 -1.33
C ASN A 345 15.07 -24.77 -0.37
N LEU A 346 13.85 -24.63 0.20
CA LEU A 346 13.54 -23.65 1.23
C LEU A 346 13.95 -24.16 2.60
#